data_3f47111c1e1c8ee64d5a1d976bdf680c
#
_entry.id   3f47111c1e1c8ee64d5a1d976bdf680c
#
_cell.length_a   1.000
_cell.length_b   1.000
_cell.length_c   1.000
_cell.angle_alpha   90.00
_cell.angle_beta   90.00
_cell.angle_gamma   90.00
#
_symmetry.space_group_name_H-M   'P 1'
#
loop_
_entity.id
_entity.type
_entity.pdbx_description
1 polymer ?
#
loop_
_entity_poly.entity_id
_entity_poly.type
_entity_poly.pdbx_seq_one_letter_code
_entity_poly.pdbx_strand_id
1 'polypeptide(L)'
;MESAAAVERELSDVSAAVGARQVELTHEIKRLITASMPELRSDDTIEKLLSSSVAENVMTVLHALEHGTEIDNVDAPAAAHEYVRRLAQRDISIIALARTYRIGHAQFLATCVEEVAARSYDGAVTAAVVARIVAVSFDYIDRVVEQVIVTYQRE
;
A
#
# COMPACT_ATOMS: atom_id res chain seq x y z
N MET A 1 -19.56 4.72 -22.25
CA MET A 1 -19.10 3.36 -22.54
C MET A 1 -17.63 3.30 -22.90
N GLU A 2 -17.21 4.04 -23.92
CA GLU A 2 -15.78 4.11 -24.29
C GLU A 2 -14.90 4.67 -23.17
N SER A 3 -15.37 5.69 -22.45
CA SER A 3 -14.61 6.27 -21.34
C SER A 3 -14.47 5.31 -20.17
N ALA A 4 -15.48 4.49 -19.86
CA ALA A 4 -15.39 3.48 -18.82
C ALA A 4 -14.36 2.40 -19.18
N ALA A 5 -14.37 1.94 -20.44
CA ALA A 5 -13.40 0.97 -20.93
C ALA A 5 -11.98 1.56 -20.95
N ALA A 6 -11.85 2.85 -21.30
CA ALA A 6 -10.57 3.55 -21.29
C ALA A 6 -10.01 3.68 -19.87
N VAL A 7 -10.87 3.98 -18.90
CA VAL A 7 -10.46 4.06 -17.47
C VAL A 7 -9.95 2.69 -16.98
N GLU A 8 -10.66 1.62 -17.28
CA GLU A 8 -10.26 0.27 -16.87
C GLU A 8 -8.92 -0.14 -17.50
N ARG A 9 -8.72 0.12 -18.78
CA ARG A 9 -7.45 -0.17 -19.46
C ARG A 9 -6.30 0.63 -18.87
N GLU A 10 -6.53 1.92 -18.64
CA GLU A 10 -5.52 2.80 -18.09
C GLU A 10 -5.15 2.40 -16.65
N LEU A 11 -6.15 2.08 -15.86
CA LEU A 11 -5.95 1.61 -14.48
C LEU A 11 -5.11 0.33 -14.46
N SER A 12 -5.40 -0.61 -15.36
CA SER A 12 -4.62 -1.83 -15.52
C SER A 12 -3.17 -1.54 -15.92
N ASP A 13 -2.97 -0.65 -16.88
CA ASP A 13 -1.65 -0.28 -17.39
C ASP A 13 -0.81 0.44 -16.32
N VAL A 14 -1.41 1.38 -15.59
CA VAL A 14 -0.75 2.08 -14.48
C VAL A 14 -0.37 1.10 -13.38
N SER A 15 -1.28 0.21 -13.02
CA SER A 15 -1.04 -0.80 -11.98
C SER A 15 0.12 -1.72 -12.36
N ALA A 16 0.17 -2.16 -13.62
CA ALA A 16 1.27 -2.99 -14.13
C ALA A 16 2.59 -2.23 -14.14
N ALA A 17 2.58 -0.95 -14.52
CA ALA A 17 3.79 -0.11 -14.55
C ALA A 17 4.34 0.14 -13.15
N VAL A 18 3.48 0.43 -12.18
CA VAL A 18 3.88 0.58 -10.77
C VAL A 18 4.38 -0.76 -10.22
N GLY A 19 3.71 -1.86 -10.58
CA GLY A 19 4.12 -3.21 -10.19
C GLY A 19 5.52 -3.57 -10.68
N ALA A 20 5.90 -3.11 -11.87
CA ALA A 20 7.25 -3.31 -12.41
C ALA A 20 8.32 -2.56 -11.59
N ARG A 21 7.92 -1.54 -10.83
CA ARG A 21 8.78 -0.75 -9.94
C ARG A 21 8.61 -1.15 -8.48
N GLN A 22 8.02 -2.29 -8.21
CA GLN A 22 7.64 -2.72 -6.85
C GLN A 22 8.85 -2.81 -5.90
N VAL A 23 9.99 -3.30 -6.35
CA VAL A 23 11.18 -3.41 -5.51
C VAL A 23 11.68 -2.03 -5.08
N GLU A 24 11.74 -1.09 -6.00
CA GLU A 24 12.15 0.29 -5.72
C GLU A 24 11.16 0.99 -4.79
N LEU A 25 9.87 0.81 -5.05
CA LEU A 25 8.81 1.40 -4.24
C LEU A 25 8.84 0.86 -2.81
N THR A 26 9.00 -0.44 -2.65
CA THR A 26 9.13 -1.09 -1.33
C THR A 26 10.32 -0.51 -0.56
N HIS A 27 11.46 -0.39 -1.24
CA HIS A 27 12.68 0.15 -0.63
C HIS A 27 12.48 1.60 -0.19
N GLU A 28 11.86 2.43 -1.02
CA GLU A 28 11.59 3.83 -0.71
C GLU A 28 10.63 3.99 0.46
N ILE A 29 9.55 3.21 0.48
CA ILE A 29 8.59 3.23 1.59
C ILE A 29 9.29 2.84 2.90
N LYS A 30 10.07 1.76 2.87
CA LYS A 30 10.83 1.32 4.05
C LYS A 30 11.78 2.42 4.53
N ARG A 31 12.49 3.07 3.61
CA ARG A 31 13.40 4.16 3.93
C ARG A 31 12.68 5.32 4.64
N LEU A 32 11.54 5.72 4.12
CA LEU A 32 10.74 6.80 4.70
C LEU A 32 10.21 6.45 6.10
N ILE A 33 9.74 5.21 6.27
CA ILE A 33 9.24 4.73 7.55
C ILE A 33 10.36 4.71 8.59
N THR A 34 11.51 4.12 8.26
CA THR A 34 12.62 4.00 9.21
C THR A 34 13.26 5.35 9.52
N ALA A 35 13.25 6.29 8.58
CA ALA A 35 13.72 7.66 8.84
C ALA A 35 12.82 8.39 9.86
N SER A 36 11.50 8.14 9.80
CA SER A 36 10.54 8.75 10.74
C SER A 36 10.47 8.06 12.08
N MET A 37 10.81 6.77 12.13
CA MET A 37 10.70 5.94 13.33
C MET A 37 11.97 5.12 13.54
N PRO A 38 13.02 5.75 14.11
CA PRO A 38 14.31 5.09 14.32
C PRO A 38 14.21 3.81 15.18
N GLU A 39 13.23 3.69 16.05
CA GLU A 39 12.99 2.50 16.87
C GLU A 39 12.79 1.23 16.06
N LEU A 40 12.36 1.35 14.81
CA LEU A 40 12.17 0.21 13.91
C LEU A 40 13.50 -0.34 13.37
N ARG A 41 14.61 0.37 13.58
CA ARG A 41 15.94 -0.06 13.16
C ARG A 41 16.67 -0.89 14.22
N SER A 42 16.16 -0.92 15.44
CA SER A 42 16.82 -1.56 16.57
C SER A 42 16.71 -3.08 16.57
N ASP A 43 15.91 -3.66 15.68
CA ASP A 43 15.62 -5.08 15.61
C ASP A 43 15.64 -5.53 14.14
N ASP A 44 16.62 -6.37 13.77
CA ASP A 44 16.76 -6.88 12.40
C ASP A 44 15.53 -7.67 11.95
N THR A 45 14.87 -8.34 12.87
CA THR A 45 13.64 -9.08 12.56
C THR A 45 12.53 -8.12 12.18
N ILE A 46 12.38 -7.01 12.90
CA ILE A 46 11.40 -5.97 12.56
C ILE A 46 11.69 -5.39 11.18
N GLU A 47 12.95 -5.11 10.86
CA GLU A 47 13.31 -4.57 9.53
C GLU A 47 12.94 -5.53 8.41
N LYS A 48 13.20 -6.82 8.58
CA LYS A 48 12.84 -7.84 7.58
C LYS A 48 11.34 -7.99 7.43
N LEU A 49 10.62 -8.02 8.55
CA LEU A 49 9.16 -8.12 8.54
C LEU A 49 8.51 -6.87 7.94
N LEU A 50 9.07 -5.70 8.21
CA LEU A 50 8.61 -4.45 7.58
C LEU A 50 8.76 -4.52 6.07
N SER A 51 9.92 -4.95 5.56
CA SER A 51 10.15 -5.10 4.13
C SER A 51 9.14 -6.05 3.48
N SER A 52 8.92 -7.20 4.09
CA SER A 52 7.95 -8.19 3.59
C SER A 52 6.52 -7.67 3.64
N SER A 53 6.16 -6.99 4.73
CA SER A 53 4.82 -6.41 4.89
C SER A 53 4.56 -5.34 3.82
N VAL A 54 5.51 -4.43 3.61
CA VAL A 54 5.38 -3.38 2.59
C VAL A 54 5.24 -4.01 1.21
N ALA A 55 6.11 -4.95 0.86
CA ALA A 55 6.09 -5.61 -0.46
C ALA A 55 4.75 -6.30 -0.71
N GLU A 56 4.25 -7.07 0.23
CA GLU A 56 3.00 -7.81 0.06
C GLU A 56 1.78 -6.89 0.05
N ASN A 57 1.78 -5.81 0.84
CA ASN A 57 0.71 -4.82 0.79
C ASN A 57 0.67 -4.10 -0.56
N VAL A 58 1.82 -3.68 -1.07
CA VAL A 58 1.91 -3.03 -2.39
C VAL A 58 1.38 -3.96 -3.49
N MET A 59 1.84 -5.20 -3.51
CA MET A 59 1.39 -6.18 -4.50
C MET A 59 -0.10 -6.46 -4.41
N THR A 60 -0.64 -6.53 -3.20
CA THR A 60 -2.06 -6.82 -2.98
C THR A 60 -2.95 -5.70 -3.50
N VAL A 61 -2.64 -4.44 -3.17
CA VAL A 61 -3.44 -3.30 -3.63
C VAL A 61 -3.32 -3.10 -5.14
N LEU A 62 -2.14 -3.31 -5.72
CA LEU A 62 -1.95 -3.23 -7.17
C LEU A 62 -2.74 -4.31 -7.89
N HIS A 63 -2.77 -5.53 -7.34
CA HIS A 63 -3.56 -6.62 -7.92
C HIS A 63 -5.05 -6.28 -7.91
N ALA A 64 -5.55 -5.73 -6.80
CA ALA A 64 -6.95 -5.30 -6.71
C ALA A 64 -7.28 -4.21 -7.73
N LEU A 65 -6.38 -3.23 -7.90
CA LEU A 65 -6.55 -2.17 -8.90
C LEU A 65 -6.54 -2.71 -10.33
N GLU A 66 -5.61 -3.61 -10.63
CA GLU A 66 -5.44 -4.19 -11.96
C GLU A 66 -6.65 -5.02 -12.38
N HIS A 67 -7.18 -5.82 -11.45
CA HIS A 67 -8.25 -6.80 -11.74
C HIS A 67 -9.63 -6.38 -11.28
N GLY A 68 -9.79 -5.18 -10.69
CA GLY A 68 -11.07 -4.70 -10.22
C GLY A 68 -11.65 -5.52 -9.08
N THR A 69 -10.80 -6.15 -8.27
CA THR A 69 -11.22 -6.96 -7.13
C THR A 69 -11.85 -6.06 -6.06
N GLU A 70 -13.00 -6.47 -5.54
CA GLU A 70 -13.64 -5.73 -4.46
C GLU A 70 -12.83 -5.86 -3.16
N ILE A 71 -12.58 -4.73 -2.50
CA ILE A 71 -11.76 -4.68 -1.29
C ILE A 71 -12.36 -5.50 -0.14
N ASP A 72 -13.67 -5.64 -0.08
CA ASP A 72 -14.34 -6.47 0.94
C ASP A 72 -13.92 -7.94 0.88
N ASN A 73 -13.39 -8.38 -0.26
CA ASN A 73 -12.89 -9.74 -0.45
C ASN A 73 -11.36 -9.86 -0.30
N VAL A 74 -10.71 -8.77 0.10
CA VAL A 74 -9.24 -8.72 0.23
C VAL A 74 -8.88 -8.67 1.70
N ASP A 75 -8.01 -9.59 2.14
CA ASP A 75 -7.53 -9.61 3.51
C ASP A 75 -6.09 -9.09 3.60
N ALA A 76 -5.71 -8.64 4.81
CA ALA A 76 -4.33 -8.24 5.06
C ALA A 76 -3.39 -9.43 4.80
N PRO A 77 -2.24 -9.19 4.14
CA PRO A 77 -1.28 -10.26 3.88
C PRO A 77 -0.74 -10.88 5.18
N ALA A 78 -0.32 -12.14 5.10
CA ALA A 78 0.29 -12.83 6.26
C ALA A 78 1.49 -12.05 6.81
N ALA A 79 2.32 -11.48 5.94
CA ALA A 79 3.48 -10.70 6.36
C ALA A 79 3.08 -9.47 7.19
N ALA A 80 1.93 -8.85 6.90
CA ALA A 80 1.43 -7.73 7.69
C ALA A 80 1.08 -8.15 9.11
N HIS A 81 0.45 -9.31 9.27
CA HIS A 81 0.13 -9.86 10.59
C HIS A 81 1.40 -10.21 11.38
N GLU A 82 2.39 -10.83 10.75
CA GLU A 82 3.65 -11.17 11.39
C GLU A 82 4.41 -9.93 11.85
N TYR A 83 4.46 -8.91 11.02
CA TYR A 83 5.07 -7.63 11.34
C TYR A 83 4.42 -7.01 12.59
N VAL A 84 3.10 -6.96 12.61
CA VAL A 84 2.33 -6.36 13.69
C VAL A 84 2.48 -7.13 15.01
N ARG A 85 2.54 -8.46 14.95
CA ARG A 85 2.81 -9.28 16.14
C ARG A 85 4.16 -8.92 16.73
N ARG A 86 5.16 -8.74 15.90
CA ARG A 86 6.51 -8.37 16.37
C ARG A 86 6.52 -6.99 17.01
N LEU A 87 5.80 -6.02 16.43
CA LEU A 87 5.68 -4.69 17.01
C LEU A 87 5.06 -4.77 18.41
N ALA A 88 3.98 -5.54 18.56
CA ALA A 88 3.32 -5.73 19.86
C ALA A 88 4.27 -6.36 20.88
N GLN A 89 5.04 -7.37 20.48
CA GLN A 89 6.02 -8.04 21.35
C GLN A 89 7.15 -7.12 21.78
N ARG A 90 7.43 -6.07 21.03
CA ARG A 90 8.47 -5.07 21.33
C ARG A 90 7.91 -3.79 21.95
N ASP A 91 6.65 -3.79 22.34
CA ASP A 91 5.97 -2.64 22.94
C ASP A 91 5.97 -1.39 22.06
N ILE A 92 6.02 -1.58 20.74
CA ILE A 92 5.87 -0.47 19.79
C ILE A 92 4.38 -0.18 19.65
N SER A 93 3.97 1.07 19.86
CA SER A 93 2.57 1.44 20.03
C SER A 93 1.71 1.28 18.76
N ILE A 94 0.39 1.17 18.99
CA ILE A 94 -0.60 1.19 17.90
C ILE A 94 -0.49 2.51 17.10
N ILE A 95 -0.14 3.61 17.76
CA ILE A 95 0.03 4.91 17.10
C ILE A 95 1.17 4.83 16.09
N ALA A 96 2.30 4.23 16.49
CA ALA A 96 3.43 4.01 15.59
C ALA A 96 3.04 3.09 14.43
N LEU A 97 2.30 2.03 14.70
CA LEU A 97 1.79 1.12 13.67
C LEU A 97 0.92 1.87 12.64
N ALA A 98 -0.05 2.65 13.10
CA ALA A 98 -0.90 3.44 12.22
C ALA A 98 -0.09 4.42 11.37
N ARG A 99 0.96 5.00 11.95
CA ARG A 99 1.84 5.94 11.26
C ARG A 99 2.61 5.27 10.13
N THR A 100 3.06 4.03 10.31
CA THR A 100 3.74 3.29 9.23
C THR A 100 2.83 3.12 8.02
N TYR A 101 1.56 2.80 8.25
CA TYR A 101 0.59 2.66 7.16
C TYR A 101 0.30 3.99 6.45
N ARG A 102 0.23 5.10 7.19
CA ARG A 102 0.03 6.42 6.56
C ARG A 102 1.21 6.83 5.70
N ILE A 103 2.43 6.61 6.17
CA ILE A 103 3.65 6.92 5.42
C ILE A 103 3.70 6.08 4.14
N GLY A 104 3.47 4.78 4.26
CA GLY A 104 3.47 3.87 3.12
C GLY A 104 2.40 4.23 2.09
N HIS A 105 1.20 4.53 2.54
CA HIS A 105 0.09 4.91 1.66
C HIS A 105 0.37 6.21 0.90
N ALA A 106 0.91 7.20 1.60
CA ALA A 106 1.25 8.49 0.97
C ALA A 106 2.27 8.29 -0.16
N GLN A 107 3.30 7.49 0.06
CA GLN A 107 4.31 7.21 -0.96
C GLN A 107 3.75 6.37 -2.10
N PHE A 108 2.91 5.40 -1.81
CA PHE A 108 2.22 4.61 -2.83
C PHE A 108 1.40 5.51 -3.75
N LEU A 109 0.60 6.42 -3.17
CA LEU A 109 -0.21 7.37 -3.95
C LEU A 109 0.65 8.30 -4.79
N ALA A 110 1.73 8.83 -4.21
CA ALA A 110 2.65 9.70 -4.94
C ALA A 110 3.23 8.99 -6.18
N THR A 111 3.62 7.74 -6.03
CA THR A 111 4.16 6.93 -7.12
C THR A 111 3.11 6.66 -8.20
N CYS A 112 1.88 6.33 -7.79
CA CYS A 112 0.79 6.10 -8.76
C CYS A 112 0.44 7.38 -9.53
N VAL A 113 0.34 8.51 -8.85
CA VAL A 113 0.04 9.80 -9.48
C VAL A 113 1.15 10.21 -10.44
N GLU A 114 2.41 9.98 -10.06
CA GLU A 114 3.57 10.23 -10.92
C GLU A 114 3.47 9.41 -12.21
N GLU A 115 3.11 8.14 -12.11
CA GLU A 115 2.94 7.26 -13.26
C GLU A 115 1.79 7.74 -14.16
N VAL A 116 0.65 8.13 -13.57
CA VAL A 116 -0.48 8.67 -14.32
C VAL A 116 -0.09 9.96 -15.04
N ALA A 117 0.64 10.85 -14.36
CA ALA A 117 1.06 12.15 -14.92
C ALA A 117 2.04 11.98 -16.09
N ALA A 118 2.82 10.90 -16.12
CA ALA A 118 3.76 10.62 -17.19
C ALA A 118 3.07 10.12 -18.47
N ARG A 119 1.80 9.80 -18.41
CA ARG A 119 1.02 9.26 -19.53
C ARG A 119 0.14 10.35 -20.11
N SER A 120 -0.02 10.34 -21.43
CA SER A 120 -0.82 11.36 -22.14
C SER A 120 -2.24 10.87 -22.40
N TYR A 121 -3.19 11.38 -21.61
CA TYR A 121 -4.59 11.00 -21.74
C TYR A 121 -5.51 12.21 -21.72
N ASP A 122 -6.72 11.97 -22.18
CA ASP A 122 -7.86 12.84 -21.96
C ASP A 122 -7.97 13.17 -20.46
N GLY A 123 -8.14 14.43 -20.11
CA GLY A 123 -8.22 14.89 -18.73
C GLY A 123 -9.32 14.20 -17.92
N ALA A 124 -10.45 13.86 -18.55
CA ALA A 124 -11.53 13.14 -17.87
C ALA A 124 -11.13 11.72 -17.50
N VAL A 125 -10.41 11.01 -18.38
CA VAL A 125 -9.88 9.66 -18.08
C VAL A 125 -8.83 9.73 -16.98
N THR A 126 -7.91 10.67 -17.05
CA THR A 126 -6.87 10.87 -16.03
C THR A 126 -7.50 11.12 -14.67
N ALA A 127 -8.47 12.03 -14.57
CA ALA A 127 -9.15 12.32 -13.30
C ALA A 127 -9.87 11.10 -12.76
N ALA A 128 -10.54 10.33 -13.61
CA ALA A 128 -11.25 9.12 -13.19
C ALA A 128 -10.29 8.03 -12.69
N VAL A 129 -9.15 7.86 -13.34
CA VAL A 129 -8.12 6.89 -12.92
C VAL A 129 -7.56 7.27 -11.56
N VAL A 130 -7.19 8.53 -11.36
CA VAL A 130 -6.69 9.02 -10.06
C VAL A 130 -7.74 8.83 -8.97
N ALA A 131 -9.00 9.19 -9.24
CA ALA A 131 -10.09 9.03 -8.28
C ALA A 131 -10.26 7.56 -7.88
N ARG A 132 -10.13 6.64 -8.82
CA ARG A 132 -10.22 5.18 -8.57
C ARG A 132 -9.07 4.68 -7.71
N ILE A 133 -7.84 5.10 -8.03
CA ILE A 133 -6.65 4.74 -7.24
C ILE A 133 -6.80 5.24 -5.80
N VAL A 134 -7.22 6.48 -5.61
CA VAL A 134 -7.43 7.06 -4.29
C VAL A 134 -8.49 6.26 -3.52
N ALA A 135 -9.66 6.04 -4.11
CA ALA A 135 -10.76 5.34 -3.44
C ALA A 135 -10.37 3.92 -3.03
N VAL A 136 -9.82 3.15 -3.96
CA VAL A 136 -9.46 1.75 -3.71
C VAL A 136 -8.33 1.65 -2.68
N SER A 137 -7.31 2.49 -2.77
CA SER A 137 -6.17 2.44 -1.84
C SER A 137 -6.57 2.86 -0.43
N PHE A 138 -7.44 3.85 -0.26
CA PHE A 138 -7.95 4.23 1.06
C PHE A 138 -8.81 3.13 1.67
N ASP A 139 -9.69 2.50 0.88
CA ASP A 139 -10.48 1.37 1.36
C ASP A 139 -9.61 0.20 1.77
N TYR A 140 -8.56 -0.08 0.99
CA TYR A 140 -7.61 -1.15 1.29
C TYR A 140 -6.88 -0.90 2.60
N ILE A 141 -6.31 0.29 2.77
CA ILE A 141 -5.56 0.64 3.98
C ILE A 141 -6.47 0.61 5.22
N ASP A 142 -7.68 1.14 5.10
CA ASP A 142 -8.65 1.12 6.19
C ASP A 142 -8.93 -0.32 6.64
N ARG A 143 -9.18 -1.21 5.70
CA ARG A 143 -9.45 -2.62 5.98
C ARG A 143 -8.24 -3.33 6.60
N VAL A 144 -7.05 -3.13 6.04
CA VAL A 144 -5.82 -3.76 6.52
C VAL A 144 -5.49 -3.28 7.95
N VAL A 145 -5.57 -1.98 8.19
CA VAL A 145 -5.28 -1.40 9.51
C VAL A 145 -6.24 -1.98 10.55
N GLU A 146 -7.53 -2.08 10.22
CA GLU A 146 -8.52 -2.69 11.10
C GLU A 146 -8.15 -4.13 11.45
N GLN A 147 -7.78 -4.93 10.45
CA GLN A 147 -7.42 -6.33 10.67
C GLN A 147 -6.12 -6.49 11.49
N VAL A 148 -5.10 -5.70 11.20
CA VAL A 148 -3.82 -5.81 11.91
C VAL A 148 -3.89 -5.25 13.33
N ILE A 149 -4.76 -4.28 13.61
CA ILE A 149 -4.99 -3.79 14.96
C ILE A 149 -5.57 -4.91 15.83
N VAL A 150 -6.51 -5.69 15.30
CA VAL A 150 -7.05 -6.87 16.01
C VAL A 150 -5.91 -7.84 16.35
N THR A 151 -5.01 -8.11 15.40
CA THR A 151 -3.85 -8.97 15.61
C THR A 151 -2.93 -8.40 16.70
N TYR A 152 -2.67 -7.10 16.66
CA TYR A 152 -1.86 -6.41 17.67
C TYR A 152 -2.44 -6.58 19.06
N GLN A 153 -3.75 -6.39 19.20
CA GLN A 153 -4.45 -6.46 20.49
C GLN A 153 -4.47 -7.86 21.09
N ARG A 154 -4.32 -8.89 20.27
CA ARG A 154 -4.30 -10.29 20.73
C ARG A 154 -2.94 -10.74 21.24
N GLU A 155 -1.89 -9.96 21.02
CA GLU A 155 -0.56 -10.23 21.55
C GLU A 155 -0.40 -9.61 22.93
#